data_7de08a0bbcc58816d3320212510fe0cf
#
_entry.id   7de08a0bbcc58816d3320212510fe0cf
#
_cell.length_a   1.000
_cell.length_b   1.000
_cell.length_c   1.000
_cell.angle_alpha   90.00
_cell.angle_beta   90.00
_cell.angle_gamma   90.00
#
_symmetry.space_group_name_H-M   'P 1'
#
loop_
_entity.id
_entity.type
_entity.pdbx_description
1 polymer ?
#
loop_
_entity_poly.entity_id
_entity_poly.type
_entity_poly.pdbx_seq_one_letter_code
_entity_poly.pdbx_strand_id
1 'polypeptide(L)'
;MSKVSLLARNCTLFTTTKALDEDAYRASLQRFVEFKVGPFLASGGSGEANSLSWDEVRRVYQIGVEVCRGKVPVYANMPEVRSAQEAINYSRLAIEAGVDIVNLYGPASMHGYRPTDGELTAYFDEVLTAIKHPVTLAPNPVQGYPIKARLMADFCNRHPQVESVTLNGLDGDAYFIDLKDALTRDVGMNVPLSGSLHTLGLGATGLSVNQVNFIPKTCRHYVDAYEGGDLAAANQIYADLHRFNRFVEQWRGARWQKMALKVLNP
;
A
#
# COMPACT_ATOMS: atom_id res chain seq x y z
N MET A 1 -5.30 8.10 21.66
CA MET A 1 -5.36 7.10 20.59
C MET A 1 -4.46 7.56 19.45
N SER A 2 -3.63 6.69 18.88
CA SER A 2 -2.87 7.03 17.67
C SER A 2 -3.83 7.27 16.52
N LYS A 3 -3.58 8.30 15.73
CA LYS A 3 -4.43 8.67 14.60
C LYS A 3 -4.34 7.62 13.49
N VAL A 4 -5.48 7.12 13.00
CA VAL A 4 -5.53 6.14 11.91
C VAL A 4 -5.08 6.80 10.61
N SER A 5 -4.01 6.27 10.00
CA SER A 5 -3.54 6.73 8.69
C SER A 5 -4.47 6.25 7.58
N LEU A 6 -4.87 7.13 6.68
CA LEU A 6 -5.58 6.75 5.45
C LEU A 6 -4.58 6.66 4.30
N LEU A 7 -4.50 5.49 3.69
CA LEU A 7 -3.49 5.14 2.70
C LEU A 7 -4.16 4.57 1.44
N ALA A 8 -3.56 4.78 0.28
CA ALA A 8 -4.04 4.16 -0.96
C ALA A 8 -2.94 3.95 -2.00
N ARG A 9 -3.05 2.88 -2.76
CA ARG A 9 -2.26 2.69 -3.97
C ARG A 9 -2.76 3.65 -5.03
N ASN A 10 -1.95 4.65 -5.36
CA ASN A 10 -2.30 5.65 -6.36
C ASN A 10 -2.28 5.04 -7.77
N CYS A 11 -3.28 5.38 -8.60
CA CYS A 11 -3.31 4.98 -10.00
C CYS A 11 -2.32 5.83 -10.79
N THR A 12 -1.46 5.19 -11.58
CA THR A 12 -0.65 5.90 -12.59
C THR A 12 -1.53 6.23 -13.79
N LEU A 13 -1.54 7.48 -14.22
CA LEU A 13 -2.38 7.97 -15.30
C LEU A 13 -1.55 8.18 -16.57
N PHE A 14 -2.14 7.84 -17.71
CA PHE A 14 -1.48 7.92 -19.02
C PHE A 14 -2.32 8.71 -20.02
N THR A 15 -1.64 9.42 -20.90
CA THR A 15 -2.24 10.06 -22.07
C THR A 15 -2.78 9.02 -23.06
N THR A 16 -3.50 9.48 -24.08
CA THR A 16 -3.96 8.64 -25.18
C THR A 16 -2.80 8.04 -26.00
N THR A 17 -1.62 8.66 -25.94
CA THR A 17 -0.38 8.16 -26.57
C THR A 17 0.40 7.21 -25.68
N LYS A 18 -0.13 6.84 -24.50
CA LYS A 18 0.46 5.94 -23.50
C LYS A 18 1.67 6.52 -22.75
N ALA A 19 1.96 7.80 -22.88
CA ALA A 19 2.94 8.49 -22.04
C ALA A 19 2.35 8.77 -20.65
N LEU A 20 3.20 8.91 -19.63
CA LEU A 20 2.78 9.35 -18.30
C LEU A 20 2.08 10.72 -18.41
N ASP A 21 0.84 10.81 -17.93
CA ASP A 21 0.09 12.06 -17.85
C ASP A 21 0.42 12.74 -16.52
N GLU A 22 1.49 13.53 -16.53
CA GLU A 22 1.99 14.18 -15.31
C GLU A 22 0.97 15.14 -14.69
N ASP A 23 0.22 15.87 -15.51
CA ASP A 23 -0.74 16.87 -15.02
C ASP A 23 -1.92 16.16 -14.32
N ALA A 24 -2.50 15.16 -14.96
CA ALA A 24 -3.56 14.37 -14.36
C ALA A 24 -3.06 13.61 -13.11
N TYR A 25 -1.81 13.12 -13.13
CA TYR A 25 -1.21 12.44 -12.00
C TYR A 25 -1.00 13.38 -10.80
N ARG A 26 -0.52 14.61 -11.05
CA ARG A 26 -0.38 15.66 -10.03
C ARG A 26 -1.74 16.04 -9.44
N ALA A 27 -2.75 16.24 -10.28
CA ALA A 27 -4.11 16.55 -9.82
C ALA A 27 -4.68 15.44 -8.92
N SER A 28 -4.46 14.18 -9.27
CA SER A 28 -4.83 13.02 -8.44
C SER A 28 -4.15 13.05 -7.06
N LEU A 29 -2.85 13.34 -7.02
CA LEU A 29 -2.09 13.45 -5.76
C LEU A 29 -2.48 14.69 -4.94
N GLN A 30 -2.84 15.81 -5.56
CA GLN A 30 -3.37 16.97 -4.85
C GLN A 30 -4.68 16.65 -4.12
N ARG A 31 -5.56 15.85 -4.74
CA ARG A 31 -6.75 15.34 -4.06
C ARG A 31 -6.40 14.45 -2.86
N PHE A 32 -5.34 13.64 -2.96
CA PHE A 32 -4.86 12.86 -1.82
C PHE A 32 -4.41 13.76 -0.67
N VAL A 33 -3.67 14.83 -0.96
CA VAL A 33 -3.25 15.81 0.04
C VAL A 33 -4.45 16.48 0.70
N GLU A 34 -5.46 16.90 -0.09
CA GLU A 34 -6.69 17.53 0.42
C GLU A 34 -7.40 16.65 1.46
N PHE A 35 -7.49 15.35 1.20
CA PHE A 35 -8.15 14.38 2.09
C PHE A 35 -7.20 13.65 3.05
N LYS A 36 -5.97 14.13 3.21
CA LYS A 36 -4.94 13.58 4.12
C LYS A 36 -4.68 12.09 3.88
N VAL A 37 -4.49 11.72 2.62
CA VAL A 37 -4.20 10.35 2.17
C VAL A 37 -2.73 10.20 1.85
N GLY A 38 -2.05 9.23 2.46
CA GLY A 38 -0.70 8.83 2.07
C GLY A 38 -0.72 7.96 0.81
N PRO A 39 -0.10 8.39 -0.31
CA PRO A 39 -0.05 7.60 -1.52
C PRO A 39 1.00 6.50 -1.44
N PHE A 40 0.65 5.30 -1.88
CA PHE A 40 1.60 4.28 -2.33
C PHE A 40 1.83 4.44 -3.84
N LEU A 41 2.95 4.99 -4.23
CA LEU A 41 3.33 5.28 -5.61
C LEU A 41 3.84 4.03 -6.33
N ALA A 42 3.64 3.94 -7.65
CA ALA A 42 4.19 2.89 -8.52
C ALA A 42 3.95 1.46 -7.99
N SER A 43 2.73 1.14 -7.53
CA SER A 43 2.38 -0.23 -7.17
C SER A 43 2.21 -1.12 -8.42
N GLY A 44 2.49 -2.41 -8.30
CA GLY A 44 2.34 -3.37 -9.42
C GLY A 44 0.91 -3.45 -9.97
N GLY A 45 -0.11 -3.35 -9.10
CA GLY A 45 -1.53 -3.35 -9.49
C GLY A 45 -2.02 -1.99 -9.98
N SER A 46 -2.53 -1.15 -9.07
CA SER A 46 -3.15 0.15 -9.41
C SER A 46 -2.19 1.12 -10.10
N GLY A 47 -0.92 1.11 -9.72
CA GLY A 47 0.13 1.97 -10.29
C GLY A 47 0.73 1.43 -11.58
N GLU A 48 0.38 0.19 -11.99
CA GLU A 48 0.90 -0.48 -13.20
C GLU A 48 2.43 -0.48 -13.33
N ALA A 49 3.16 -0.52 -12.20
CA ALA A 49 4.62 -0.39 -12.18
C ALA A 49 5.33 -1.45 -13.02
N ASN A 50 4.75 -2.64 -13.18
CA ASN A 50 5.29 -3.71 -14.04
C ASN A 50 5.31 -3.32 -15.54
N SER A 51 4.58 -2.29 -15.93
CA SER A 51 4.51 -1.77 -17.31
C SER A 51 5.28 -0.46 -17.48
N LEU A 52 5.82 0.11 -16.40
CA LEU A 52 6.61 1.32 -16.43
C LEU A 52 8.09 1.01 -16.69
N SER A 53 8.73 1.86 -17.46
CA SER A 53 10.20 1.86 -17.57
C SER A 53 10.83 2.36 -16.25
N TRP A 54 12.11 2.11 -16.08
CA TRP A 54 12.87 2.59 -14.92
C TRP A 54 12.76 4.11 -14.74
N ASP A 55 12.82 4.87 -15.83
CA ASP A 55 12.74 6.33 -15.80
C ASP A 55 11.32 6.81 -15.47
N GLU A 56 10.28 6.11 -15.94
CA GLU A 56 8.90 6.42 -15.56
C GLU A 56 8.64 6.13 -14.08
N VAL A 57 9.16 5.03 -13.52
CA VAL A 57 9.08 4.76 -12.08
C VAL A 57 9.76 5.87 -11.28
N ARG A 58 10.98 6.27 -11.70
CA ARG A 58 11.69 7.42 -11.08
C ARG A 58 10.83 8.67 -11.13
N ARG A 59 10.24 8.96 -12.28
CA ARG A 59 9.43 10.17 -12.46
C ARG A 59 8.17 10.17 -11.60
N VAL A 60 7.50 9.03 -11.49
CA VAL A 60 6.34 8.82 -10.59
C VAL A 60 6.71 9.12 -9.14
N TYR A 61 7.86 8.65 -8.65
CA TYR A 61 8.32 8.97 -7.30
C TYR A 61 8.60 10.47 -7.12
N GLN A 62 9.29 11.09 -8.07
CA GLN A 62 9.60 12.52 -8.04
C GLN A 62 8.32 13.37 -7.96
N ILE A 63 7.34 13.10 -8.82
CA ILE A 63 6.06 13.82 -8.82
C ILE A 63 5.34 13.63 -7.47
N GLY A 64 5.33 12.40 -6.94
CA GLY A 64 4.73 12.12 -5.64
C GLY A 64 5.35 12.95 -4.52
N VAL A 65 6.67 13.01 -4.49
CA VAL A 65 7.43 13.82 -3.53
C VAL A 65 7.19 15.32 -3.74
N GLU A 66 7.24 15.83 -4.97
CA GLU A 66 6.97 17.24 -5.31
C GLU A 66 5.60 17.71 -4.80
N VAL A 67 4.57 16.87 -4.91
CA VAL A 67 3.19 17.23 -4.52
C VAL A 67 2.91 17.01 -3.03
N CYS A 68 3.39 15.91 -2.46
CA CYS A 68 2.92 15.38 -1.17
C CYS A 68 3.86 15.65 0.00
N ARG A 69 5.18 15.81 -0.22
CA ARG A 69 6.16 15.95 0.86
C ARG A 69 5.79 17.05 1.86
N GLY A 70 5.87 16.71 3.15
CA GLY A 70 5.55 17.62 4.25
C GLY A 70 4.06 17.84 4.49
N LYS A 71 3.18 17.25 3.65
CA LYS A 71 1.72 17.36 3.79
C LYS A 71 1.09 16.02 4.16
N VAL A 72 1.52 14.95 3.51
CA VAL A 72 1.14 13.56 3.80
C VAL A 72 2.35 12.66 3.58
N PRO A 73 2.46 11.50 4.29
CA PRO A 73 3.58 10.58 4.07
C PRO A 73 3.53 9.96 2.68
N VAL A 74 4.68 9.88 2.03
CA VAL A 74 4.85 9.35 0.67
C VAL A 74 5.48 7.96 0.74
N TYR A 75 4.73 6.95 0.30
CA TYR A 75 5.18 5.57 0.24
C TYR A 75 5.56 5.22 -1.20
N ALA A 76 6.73 4.62 -1.41
CA ALA A 76 7.09 4.03 -2.68
C ALA A 76 6.81 2.54 -2.68
N ASN A 77 6.02 2.07 -3.62
CA ASN A 77 6.04 0.68 -4.05
C ASN A 77 7.07 0.50 -5.17
N MET A 78 7.21 -0.72 -5.64
CA MET A 78 8.06 -1.10 -6.77
C MET A 78 7.32 -2.10 -7.66
N PRO A 79 7.79 -2.33 -8.89
CA PRO A 79 7.38 -3.48 -9.69
C PRO A 79 7.55 -4.79 -8.91
N GLU A 80 6.94 -5.86 -9.39
CA GLU A 80 7.18 -7.19 -8.84
C GLU A 80 8.62 -7.63 -9.14
N VAL A 81 9.46 -7.61 -8.11
CA VAL A 81 10.90 -7.92 -8.19
C VAL A 81 11.15 -9.42 -8.03
N ARG A 82 12.25 -9.91 -8.62
CA ARG A 82 12.63 -11.33 -8.62
C ARG A 82 13.80 -11.64 -7.72
N SER A 83 14.52 -10.61 -7.26
CA SER A 83 15.73 -10.77 -6.45
C SER A 83 15.86 -9.65 -5.41
N ALA A 84 16.66 -9.90 -4.38
CA ALA A 84 17.03 -8.89 -3.39
C ALA A 84 17.72 -7.68 -4.05
N GLN A 85 18.60 -7.92 -5.03
CA GLN A 85 19.29 -6.84 -5.74
C GLN A 85 18.32 -5.92 -6.50
N GLU A 86 17.28 -6.47 -7.15
CA GLU A 86 16.25 -5.65 -7.79
C GLU A 86 15.48 -4.82 -6.75
N ALA A 87 15.10 -5.41 -5.62
CA ALA A 87 14.44 -4.70 -4.53
C ALA A 87 15.31 -3.56 -3.98
N ILE A 88 16.59 -3.81 -3.78
CA ILE A 88 17.56 -2.80 -3.33
C ILE A 88 17.67 -1.66 -4.34
N ASN A 89 17.74 -1.98 -5.63
CA ASN A 89 17.87 -0.97 -6.68
C ASN A 89 16.63 -0.05 -6.74
N TYR A 90 15.42 -0.61 -6.74
CA TYR A 90 14.18 0.19 -6.70
C TYR A 90 14.03 0.97 -5.39
N SER A 91 14.45 0.41 -4.27
CA SER A 91 14.46 1.12 -2.99
C SER A 91 15.40 2.32 -3.01
N ARG A 92 16.59 2.17 -3.55
CA ARG A 92 17.53 3.29 -3.71
C ARG A 92 16.97 4.38 -4.61
N LEU A 93 16.36 3.99 -5.74
CA LEU A 93 15.68 4.92 -6.65
C LEU A 93 14.62 5.74 -5.93
N ALA A 94 13.81 5.09 -5.09
CA ALA A 94 12.77 5.75 -4.30
C ALA A 94 13.36 6.69 -3.24
N ILE A 95 14.41 6.25 -2.53
CA ILE A 95 15.11 7.04 -1.51
C ILE A 95 15.76 8.28 -2.15
N GLU A 96 16.42 8.12 -3.30
CA GLU A 96 17.01 9.22 -4.06
C GLU A 96 15.97 10.25 -4.51
N ALA A 97 14.76 9.79 -4.89
CA ALA A 97 13.64 10.68 -5.19
C ALA A 97 13.10 11.40 -3.94
N GLY A 98 13.39 10.89 -2.74
CA GLY A 98 13.07 11.50 -1.46
C GLY A 98 11.72 11.07 -0.88
N VAL A 99 11.28 9.84 -1.12
CA VAL A 99 10.10 9.28 -0.47
C VAL A 99 10.33 9.10 1.03
N ASP A 100 9.25 9.08 1.82
CA ASP A 100 9.36 8.92 3.27
C ASP A 100 9.50 7.44 3.67
N ILE A 101 8.81 6.53 2.98
CA ILE A 101 8.75 5.10 3.34
C ILE A 101 8.80 4.25 2.08
N VAL A 102 9.62 3.19 2.09
CA VAL A 102 9.67 2.19 1.01
C VAL A 102 8.80 0.99 1.39
N ASN A 103 7.93 0.54 0.49
CA ASN A 103 7.13 -0.66 0.68
C ASN A 103 7.80 -1.86 0.01
N LEU A 104 8.12 -2.87 0.82
CA LEU A 104 8.81 -4.07 0.37
C LEU A 104 7.87 -5.27 0.33
N TYR A 105 7.92 -5.99 -0.78
CA TYR A 105 7.30 -7.30 -0.96
C TYR A 105 8.37 -8.40 -0.94
N GLY A 106 7.97 -9.64 -0.76
CA GLY A 106 8.81 -10.79 -1.09
C GLY A 106 9.05 -10.90 -2.61
N PRO A 107 10.00 -11.74 -3.06
CA PRO A 107 10.25 -11.93 -4.48
C PRO A 107 9.04 -12.54 -5.18
N ALA A 108 8.77 -12.11 -6.43
CA ALA A 108 7.63 -12.58 -7.20
C ALA A 108 7.75 -14.08 -7.56
N SER A 109 6.65 -14.80 -7.45
CA SER A 109 6.58 -16.20 -7.87
C SER A 109 6.55 -16.31 -9.39
N MET A 110 7.70 -16.65 -9.99
CA MET A 110 7.83 -16.92 -11.42
C MET A 110 7.84 -18.44 -11.64
N HIS A 111 7.10 -18.91 -12.66
CA HIS A 111 6.98 -20.35 -12.97
C HIS A 111 6.55 -21.23 -11.78
N GLY A 112 5.74 -20.69 -10.87
CA GLY A 112 5.28 -21.44 -9.70
C GLY A 112 6.31 -21.59 -8.57
N TYR A 113 7.46 -20.91 -8.64
CA TYR A 113 8.43 -20.87 -7.55
C TYR A 113 7.78 -20.31 -6.27
N ARG A 114 8.01 -21.00 -5.19
CA ARG A 114 7.57 -20.58 -3.85
C ARG A 114 8.76 -20.63 -2.92
N PRO A 115 9.24 -19.51 -2.43
CA PRO A 115 10.38 -19.49 -1.52
C PRO A 115 10.06 -20.20 -0.20
N THR A 116 11.04 -20.87 0.33
CA THR A 116 11.01 -21.40 1.69
C THR A 116 11.15 -20.27 2.71
N ASP A 117 10.82 -20.53 3.98
CA ASP A 117 11.02 -19.57 5.07
C ASP A 117 12.49 -19.11 5.16
N GLY A 118 13.46 -20.02 4.91
CA GLY A 118 14.89 -19.70 4.90
C GLY A 118 15.30 -18.76 3.74
N GLU A 119 14.76 -18.99 2.54
CA GLU A 119 15.01 -18.13 1.39
C GLU A 119 14.36 -16.75 1.58
N LEU A 120 13.16 -16.67 2.16
CA LEU A 120 12.54 -15.39 2.53
C LEU A 120 13.37 -14.65 3.58
N THR A 121 13.91 -15.36 4.55
CA THR A 121 14.79 -14.80 5.58
C THR A 121 16.04 -14.20 4.92
N ALA A 122 16.72 -14.95 4.07
CA ALA A 122 17.91 -14.48 3.36
C ALA A 122 17.60 -13.25 2.50
N TYR A 123 16.48 -13.28 1.76
CA TYR A 123 16.05 -12.16 0.93
C TYR A 123 15.78 -10.89 1.75
N PHE A 124 14.94 -10.96 2.78
CA PHE A 124 14.60 -9.78 3.58
C PHE A 124 15.79 -9.26 4.38
N ASP A 125 16.64 -10.14 4.91
CA ASP A 125 17.85 -9.73 5.63
C ASP A 125 18.84 -9.00 4.71
N GLU A 126 19.04 -9.47 3.48
CA GLU A 126 19.87 -8.81 2.50
C GLU A 126 19.34 -7.42 2.16
N VAL A 127 18.04 -7.31 1.82
CA VAL A 127 17.41 -6.04 1.47
C VAL A 127 17.43 -5.07 2.64
N LEU A 128 16.97 -5.49 3.82
CA LEU A 128 16.87 -4.64 5.00
C LEU A 128 18.25 -4.26 5.59
N THR A 129 19.27 -5.08 5.35
CA THR A 129 20.65 -4.69 5.69
C THR A 129 21.20 -3.61 4.76
N ALA A 130 20.88 -3.68 3.47
CA ALA A 130 21.33 -2.70 2.47
C ALA A 130 20.60 -1.36 2.53
N ILE A 131 19.35 -1.34 3.07
CA ILE A 131 18.49 -0.15 3.10
C ILE A 131 18.30 0.33 4.54
N LYS A 132 18.88 1.49 4.87
CA LYS A 132 18.78 2.14 6.19
C LYS A 132 17.76 3.29 6.14
N HIS A 133 16.58 3.00 5.64
CA HIS A 133 15.49 3.95 5.44
C HIS A 133 14.20 3.35 6.00
N PRO A 134 13.22 4.15 6.46
CA PRO A 134 11.94 3.62 6.89
C PRO A 134 11.27 2.74 5.84
N VAL A 135 10.80 1.57 6.25
CA VAL A 135 10.13 0.62 5.36
C VAL A 135 8.80 0.14 5.95
N THR A 136 7.88 -0.22 5.07
CA THR A 136 6.72 -1.04 5.39
C THR A 136 6.85 -2.39 4.67
N LEU A 137 6.57 -3.49 5.36
CA LEU A 137 6.58 -4.81 4.74
C LEU A 137 5.16 -5.18 4.28
N ALA A 138 5.05 -5.91 3.19
CA ALA A 138 3.76 -6.34 2.67
C ALA A 138 3.75 -7.84 2.37
N PRO A 139 3.21 -8.68 3.29
CA PRO A 139 3.05 -10.12 3.09
C PRO A 139 1.88 -10.42 2.15
N ASN A 140 1.89 -9.83 0.95
CA ASN A 140 0.76 -9.89 0.03
C ASN A 140 0.78 -11.20 -0.76
N PRO A 141 -0.26 -12.06 -0.67
CA PRO A 141 -0.34 -13.32 -1.41
C PRO A 141 -0.38 -13.17 -2.93
N VAL A 142 -0.56 -11.95 -3.46
CA VAL A 142 -0.39 -11.63 -4.90
C VAL A 142 1.01 -12.01 -5.41
N GLN A 143 2.01 -12.08 -4.52
CA GLN A 143 3.34 -12.60 -4.89
C GLN A 143 3.34 -14.10 -5.26
N GLY A 144 2.22 -14.80 -5.07
CA GLY A 144 2.05 -16.20 -5.43
C GLY A 144 2.23 -17.18 -4.26
N TYR A 145 2.49 -16.69 -3.05
CA TYR A 145 2.64 -17.48 -1.83
C TYR A 145 2.32 -16.63 -0.59
N PRO A 146 1.85 -17.26 0.49
CA PRO A 146 1.68 -16.59 1.78
C PRO A 146 3.02 -16.49 2.52
N ILE A 147 3.23 -15.39 3.26
CA ILE A 147 4.29 -15.27 4.27
C ILE A 147 3.63 -15.43 5.64
N LYS A 148 4.13 -16.34 6.49
CA LYS A 148 3.57 -16.61 7.82
C LYS A 148 3.66 -15.38 8.73
N ALA A 149 2.66 -15.13 9.54
CA ALA A 149 2.62 -13.97 10.44
C ALA A 149 3.83 -13.94 11.39
N ARG A 150 4.22 -15.09 11.97
CA ARG A 150 5.38 -15.19 12.85
C ARG A 150 6.70 -14.86 12.15
N LEU A 151 6.87 -15.31 10.90
CA LEU A 151 8.05 -14.99 10.11
C LEU A 151 8.10 -13.49 9.79
N MET A 152 6.94 -12.88 9.47
CA MET A 152 6.83 -11.44 9.27
C MET A 152 7.17 -10.66 10.55
N ALA A 153 6.68 -11.10 11.69
CA ALA A 153 7.02 -10.51 12.99
C ALA A 153 8.54 -10.59 13.28
N ASP A 154 9.17 -11.72 12.93
CA ASP A 154 10.62 -11.90 13.10
C ASP A 154 11.41 -10.85 12.29
N PHE A 155 11.04 -10.57 11.04
CA PHE A 155 11.65 -9.49 10.26
C PHE A 155 11.45 -8.12 10.93
N CYS A 156 10.23 -7.83 11.38
CA CYS A 156 9.94 -6.59 12.09
C CYS A 156 10.78 -6.44 13.37
N ASN A 157 10.88 -7.49 14.15
CA ASN A 157 11.60 -7.46 15.44
C ASN A 157 13.11 -7.28 15.25
N ARG A 158 13.71 -7.88 14.21
CA ARG A 158 15.16 -7.81 13.93
C ARG A 158 15.59 -6.54 13.22
N HIS A 159 14.69 -5.88 12.48
CA HIS A 159 15.02 -4.73 11.65
C HIS A 159 14.26 -3.48 12.11
N PRO A 160 14.86 -2.60 12.92
CA PRO A 160 14.17 -1.46 13.53
C PRO A 160 13.64 -0.42 12.52
N GLN A 161 14.17 -0.37 11.29
CA GLN A 161 13.64 0.49 10.22
C GLN A 161 12.31 0.03 9.64
N VAL A 162 11.84 -1.18 9.98
CA VAL A 162 10.49 -1.62 9.63
C VAL A 162 9.49 -0.94 10.55
N GLU A 163 8.82 0.10 10.05
CA GLU A 163 7.87 0.89 10.84
C GLU A 163 6.44 0.35 10.79
N SER A 164 6.11 -0.39 9.73
CA SER A 164 4.75 -0.95 9.60
C SER A 164 4.71 -2.21 8.73
N VAL A 165 3.56 -2.90 8.79
CA VAL A 165 3.19 -3.99 7.88
C VAL A 165 1.88 -3.64 7.21
N THR A 166 1.80 -3.82 5.89
CA THR A 166 0.60 -3.54 5.08
C THR A 166 -0.10 -4.84 4.70
N LEU A 167 -1.19 -5.15 5.39
CA LEU A 167 -1.94 -6.41 5.31
C LEU A 167 -3.03 -6.32 4.23
N ASN A 168 -2.69 -6.67 2.99
CA ASN A 168 -3.67 -6.72 1.91
C ASN A 168 -3.79 -8.14 1.35
N GLY A 169 -5.03 -8.58 1.10
CA GLY A 169 -5.32 -9.89 0.53
C GLY A 169 -5.07 -11.06 1.47
N LEU A 170 -4.94 -10.80 2.77
CA LEU A 170 -4.81 -11.82 3.82
C LEU A 170 -6.15 -12.03 4.50
N ASP A 171 -6.37 -13.23 5.02
CA ASP A 171 -7.59 -13.58 5.75
C ASP A 171 -7.63 -12.88 7.12
N GLY A 172 -8.15 -11.70 7.08
CA GLY A 172 -8.73 -10.93 8.16
C GLY A 172 -7.99 -10.96 9.49
N ASP A 173 -8.76 -11.25 10.51
CA ASP A 173 -8.37 -11.03 11.90
C ASP A 173 -7.31 -12.03 12.40
N ALA A 174 -7.33 -13.28 11.94
CA ALA A 174 -6.40 -14.30 12.42
C ALA A 174 -4.94 -13.93 12.12
N TYR A 175 -4.64 -13.54 10.89
CA TYR A 175 -3.29 -13.11 10.55
C TYR A 175 -2.87 -11.85 11.32
N PHE A 176 -3.79 -10.90 11.49
CA PHE A 176 -3.55 -9.68 12.26
C PHE A 176 -3.21 -9.99 13.71
N ILE A 177 -3.99 -10.87 14.36
CA ILE A 177 -3.79 -11.28 15.75
C ILE A 177 -2.46 -12.03 15.90
N ASP A 178 -2.20 -13.04 15.07
CA ASP A 178 -0.95 -13.81 15.10
C ASP A 178 0.30 -12.92 14.91
N LEU A 179 0.21 -11.93 14.02
CA LEU A 179 1.29 -10.97 13.79
C LEU A 179 1.48 -10.08 15.02
N LYS A 180 0.40 -9.52 15.53
CA LYS A 180 0.42 -8.62 16.71
C LYS A 180 0.99 -9.30 17.94
N ASP A 181 0.58 -10.54 18.19
CA ASP A 181 1.03 -11.32 19.35
C ASP A 181 2.52 -11.74 19.26
N ALA A 182 3.06 -11.85 18.04
CA ALA A 182 4.46 -12.18 17.80
C ALA A 182 5.40 -10.96 17.75
N LEU A 183 4.87 -9.75 17.66
CA LEU A 183 5.67 -8.53 17.69
C LEU A 183 6.16 -8.24 19.11
N THR A 184 7.45 -7.88 19.24
CA THR A 184 8.10 -7.51 20.51
C THR A 184 8.34 -6.01 20.65
N ARG A 185 7.89 -5.22 19.70
CA ARG A 185 7.96 -3.75 19.67
C ARG A 185 6.75 -3.19 18.91
N ASP A 186 6.57 -1.89 19.02
CA ASP A 186 5.52 -1.19 18.28
C ASP A 186 5.85 -1.18 16.78
N VAL A 187 4.93 -1.75 15.99
CA VAL A 187 4.96 -1.75 14.52
C VAL A 187 3.56 -1.42 14.04
N GLY A 188 3.44 -0.44 13.18
CA GLY A 188 2.16 -0.06 12.60
C GLY A 188 1.57 -1.18 11.75
N MET A 189 0.25 -1.35 11.75
CA MET A 189 -0.43 -2.33 10.91
C MET A 189 -1.49 -1.65 10.07
N ASN A 190 -1.26 -1.63 8.75
CA ASN A 190 -2.19 -1.06 7.77
C ASN A 190 -3.08 -2.18 7.23
N VAL A 191 -4.39 -2.03 7.37
CA VAL A 191 -5.37 -3.06 7.03
C VAL A 191 -6.21 -2.68 5.81
N PRO A 192 -6.76 -3.66 5.05
CA PRO A 192 -7.69 -3.38 3.96
C PRO A 192 -9.06 -2.95 4.50
N LEU A 193 -9.95 -2.51 3.60
CA LEU A 193 -11.33 -2.18 3.97
C LEU A 193 -12.08 -3.37 4.58
N SER A 194 -11.92 -4.56 3.99
CA SER A 194 -12.58 -5.77 4.50
C SER A 194 -12.09 -6.10 5.90
N GLY A 195 -13.00 -6.21 6.85
CA GLY A 195 -12.70 -6.44 8.26
C GLY A 195 -12.13 -5.23 9.01
N SER A 196 -12.02 -4.04 8.37
CA SER A 196 -11.34 -2.89 8.97
C SER A 196 -11.97 -2.41 10.28
N LEU A 197 -13.28 -2.43 10.42
CA LEU A 197 -13.93 -2.04 11.68
C LEU A 197 -13.46 -2.90 12.86
N HIS A 198 -13.30 -4.20 12.64
CA HIS A 198 -12.84 -5.10 13.69
C HIS A 198 -11.33 -4.94 13.93
N THR A 199 -10.50 -4.95 12.87
CA THR A 199 -9.05 -4.83 13.02
C THR A 199 -8.60 -3.45 13.54
N LEU A 200 -9.32 -2.38 13.23
CA LEU A 200 -9.09 -1.07 13.86
C LEU A 200 -9.40 -1.14 15.37
N GLY A 201 -10.48 -1.84 15.76
CA GLY A 201 -10.79 -2.11 17.16
C GLY A 201 -9.72 -2.93 17.88
N LEU A 202 -9.03 -3.82 17.17
CA LEU A 202 -7.90 -4.60 17.67
C LEU A 202 -6.58 -3.81 17.71
N GLY A 203 -6.55 -2.58 17.17
CA GLY A 203 -5.41 -1.68 17.23
C GLY A 203 -4.64 -1.52 15.92
N ALA A 204 -5.26 -1.76 14.77
CA ALA A 204 -4.67 -1.37 13.49
C ALA A 204 -4.46 0.16 13.43
N THR A 205 -3.35 0.59 12.82
CA THR A 205 -2.89 1.98 12.81
C THR A 205 -3.10 2.67 11.48
N GLY A 206 -3.52 1.95 10.46
CA GLY A 206 -3.77 2.51 9.13
C GLY A 206 -4.81 1.71 8.34
N LEU A 207 -5.49 2.40 7.45
CA LEU A 207 -6.46 1.87 6.51
C LEU A 207 -5.92 2.06 5.08
N SER A 208 -5.64 0.97 4.37
CA SER A 208 -5.14 0.99 2.98
C SER A 208 -6.26 0.58 2.02
N VAL A 209 -6.84 1.57 1.30
CA VAL A 209 -8.02 1.37 0.46
C VAL A 209 -7.88 2.03 -0.91
N ASN A 210 -8.21 1.29 -1.97
CA ASN A 210 -8.10 1.78 -3.35
C ASN A 210 -9.23 2.75 -3.74
N GLN A 211 -10.34 2.73 -3.02
CA GLN A 211 -11.53 3.59 -3.21
C GLN A 211 -11.21 5.07 -3.08
N VAL A 212 -10.14 5.40 -2.36
CA VAL A 212 -9.62 6.77 -2.23
C VAL A 212 -9.32 7.41 -3.59
N ASN A 213 -8.94 6.64 -4.61
CA ASN A 213 -8.70 7.18 -5.95
C ASN A 213 -9.94 7.87 -6.55
N PHE A 214 -11.15 7.54 -6.11
CA PHE A 214 -12.42 8.06 -6.68
C PHE A 214 -13.26 8.81 -5.66
N ILE A 215 -13.37 8.30 -4.44
CA ILE A 215 -14.26 8.80 -3.37
C ILE A 215 -13.46 9.09 -2.09
N PRO A 216 -12.39 9.92 -2.15
CA PRO A 216 -11.49 10.18 -1.02
C PRO A 216 -12.24 10.79 0.17
N LYS A 217 -13.22 11.66 -0.09
CA LYS A 217 -14.05 12.28 0.95
C LYS A 217 -14.80 11.23 1.78
N THR A 218 -15.43 10.26 1.13
CA THR A 218 -16.16 9.18 1.83
C THR A 218 -15.22 8.32 2.66
N CYS A 219 -14.04 7.98 2.11
CA CYS A 219 -13.02 7.23 2.84
C CYS A 219 -12.48 8.01 4.04
N ARG A 220 -12.29 9.32 3.90
CA ARG A 220 -11.88 10.18 5.02
C ARG A 220 -12.95 10.24 6.10
N HIS A 221 -14.22 10.43 5.73
CA HIS A 221 -15.34 10.42 6.68
C HIS A 221 -15.45 9.09 7.44
N TYR A 222 -15.15 7.96 6.80
CA TYR A 222 -15.12 6.67 7.48
C TYR A 222 -14.11 6.66 8.63
N VAL A 223 -12.88 7.12 8.36
CA VAL A 223 -11.83 7.17 9.39
C VAL A 223 -12.18 8.19 10.46
N ASP A 224 -12.67 9.37 10.08
CA ASP A 224 -13.03 10.44 11.03
C ASP A 224 -14.20 10.00 11.95
N ALA A 225 -15.21 9.31 11.42
CA ALA A 225 -16.30 8.75 12.22
C ALA A 225 -15.79 7.69 13.20
N TYR A 226 -14.91 6.79 12.75
CA TYR A 226 -14.32 5.79 13.62
C TYR A 226 -13.49 6.44 14.75
N GLU A 227 -12.60 7.37 14.42
CA GLU A 227 -11.77 8.09 15.40
C GLU A 227 -12.59 8.95 16.38
N GLY A 228 -13.69 9.52 15.90
CA GLY A 228 -14.65 10.29 16.70
C GLY A 228 -15.56 9.44 17.61
N GLY A 229 -15.49 8.10 17.48
CA GLY A 229 -16.33 7.18 18.24
C GLY A 229 -17.77 7.04 17.71
N ASP A 230 -18.08 7.64 16.57
CA ASP A 230 -19.39 7.47 15.91
C ASP A 230 -19.41 6.16 15.11
N LEU A 231 -19.53 5.06 15.86
CA LEU A 231 -19.56 3.73 15.27
C LEU A 231 -20.78 3.48 14.40
N ALA A 232 -21.89 4.18 14.61
CA ALA A 232 -23.07 4.07 13.77
C ALA A 232 -22.80 4.64 12.36
N ALA A 233 -22.24 5.85 12.28
CA ALA A 233 -21.82 6.44 11.03
C ALA A 233 -20.72 5.63 10.35
N ALA A 234 -19.70 5.18 11.11
CA ALA A 234 -18.62 4.34 10.57
C ALA A 234 -19.17 3.04 9.95
N ASN A 235 -20.09 2.34 10.61
CA ASN A 235 -20.75 1.13 10.09
C ASN A 235 -21.54 1.40 8.80
N GLN A 236 -22.27 2.51 8.76
CA GLN A 236 -23.03 2.89 7.56
C GLN A 236 -22.11 3.15 6.38
N ILE A 237 -21.04 3.96 6.58
CA ILE A 237 -20.08 4.27 5.53
C ILE A 237 -19.32 3.00 5.09
N TYR A 238 -18.96 2.12 6.02
CA TYR A 238 -18.34 0.83 5.72
C TYR A 238 -19.21 0.00 4.78
N ALA A 239 -20.53 -0.09 5.08
CA ALA A 239 -21.48 -0.79 4.22
C ALA A 239 -21.58 -0.17 2.82
N ASP A 240 -21.58 1.17 2.72
CA ASP A 240 -21.62 1.88 1.45
C ASP A 240 -20.34 1.68 0.61
N LEU A 241 -19.18 1.68 1.24
CA LEU A 241 -17.91 1.35 0.59
C LEU A 241 -17.88 -0.10 0.06
N HIS A 242 -18.50 -1.04 0.79
CA HIS A 242 -18.66 -2.42 0.32
C HIS A 242 -19.66 -2.55 -0.83
N ARG A 243 -20.76 -1.77 -0.83
CA ARG A 243 -21.67 -1.70 -1.98
C ARG A 243 -20.97 -1.14 -3.21
N PHE A 244 -20.16 -0.11 -3.04
CA PHE A 244 -19.33 0.43 -4.10
C PHE A 244 -18.36 -0.63 -4.65
N ASN A 245 -17.70 -1.42 -3.79
CA ASN A 245 -16.83 -2.50 -4.22
C ASN A 245 -17.56 -3.51 -5.11
N ARG A 246 -18.76 -3.94 -4.72
CA ARG A 246 -19.58 -4.84 -5.55
C ARG A 246 -19.91 -4.24 -6.91
N PHE A 247 -20.21 -2.95 -6.95
CA PHE A 247 -20.49 -2.27 -8.21
C PHE A 247 -19.27 -2.29 -9.13
N VAL A 248 -18.07 -2.02 -8.63
CA VAL A 248 -16.85 -2.00 -9.43
C VAL A 248 -16.29 -3.39 -9.77
N GLU A 249 -16.70 -4.44 -9.08
CA GLU A 249 -16.33 -5.83 -9.39
C GLU A 249 -16.72 -6.28 -10.79
N GLN A 250 -17.72 -5.63 -11.42
CA GLN A 250 -18.07 -5.90 -12.82
C GLN A 250 -16.89 -5.64 -13.78
N TRP A 251 -15.92 -4.81 -13.39
CA TRP A 251 -14.72 -4.50 -14.17
C TRP A 251 -13.48 -5.27 -13.67
N ARG A 252 -13.57 -6.52 -13.39
CA ARG A 252 -12.56 -7.37 -12.76
C ARG A 252 -11.11 -7.06 -13.16
N GLY A 253 -10.19 -7.29 -12.22
CA GLY A 253 -8.74 -7.16 -12.40
C GLY A 253 -8.19 -5.79 -11.97
N ALA A 254 -6.88 -5.61 -12.06
CA ALA A 254 -6.18 -4.39 -11.59
C ALA A 254 -6.59 -3.10 -12.33
N ARG A 255 -7.28 -3.22 -13.47
CA ARG A 255 -7.72 -2.09 -14.28
C ARG A 255 -9.06 -1.50 -13.88
N TRP A 256 -9.79 -2.11 -12.95
CA TRP A 256 -11.10 -1.61 -12.52
C TRP A 256 -11.03 -0.17 -11.99
N GLN A 257 -9.92 0.20 -11.35
CA GLN A 257 -9.72 1.56 -10.86
C GLN A 257 -9.72 2.58 -11.99
N LYS A 258 -9.05 2.29 -13.11
CA LYS A 258 -9.05 3.18 -14.28
C LYS A 258 -10.40 3.25 -14.96
N MET A 259 -11.12 2.14 -15.02
CA MET A 259 -12.51 2.13 -15.53
C MET A 259 -13.41 2.98 -14.65
N ALA A 260 -13.30 2.85 -13.33
CA ALA A 260 -14.05 3.67 -12.38
C ALA A 260 -13.69 5.18 -12.51
N LEU A 261 -12.41 5.52 -12.64
CA LEU A 261 -11.99 6.90 -12.88
C LEU A 261 -12.60 7.47 -14.16
N LYS A 262 -12.59 6.70 -15.26
CA LYS A 262 -13.18 7.12 -16.53
C LYS A 262 -14.70 7.34 -16.45
N VAL A 263 -15.41 6.55 -15.65
CA VAL A 263 -16.87 6.67 -15.48
C VAL A 263 -17.23 7.85 -14.55
N LEU A 264 -16.45 8.07 -13.50
CA LEU A 264 -16.73 9.07 -12.48
C LEU A 264 -16.16 10.47 -12.82
N ASN A 265 -15.18 10.53 -13.73
CA ASN A 265 -14.58 11.77 -14.24
C ASN A 265 -14.47 11.63 -15.77
N PRO A 266 -15.59 11.75 -16.51
CA PRO A 266 -15.65 11.61 -17.96
C PRO A 266 -14.85 12.69 -18.71
#